data_f3f665f234ecc04fcc070c51d16f4c46
#
_entry.id   f3f665f234ecc04fcc070c51d16f4c46
#
_cell.length_a   1.000
_cell.length_b   1.000
_cell.length_c   1.000
_cell.angle_alpha   90.00
_cell.angle_beta   90.00
_cell.angle_gamma   90.00
#
_symmetry.space_group_name_H-M   'P 1'
#
loop_
_entity.id
_entity.type
_entity.pdbx_description
1 polymer ?
#
loop_
_entity_poly.entity_id
_entity_poly.type
_entity_poly.pdbx_seq_one_letter_code
_entity_poly.pdbx_strand_id
1 'polypeptide(L)'
;LCRERSVDFIDGAMFHDKELYITTGEFIDHAEWVSDYTYRQMYYQSIQHKETDYLTAHDYLWRWDTDWFWCSKQFFLQYSVMRWLWGKDRLNSTTYWKVLKWFRHSRAAQWVARTIRGRQEAVIQDVEIPIEHAPDFAQFFHKEIGVKPVWVCPVTAYNPSASYSLYSMAPHKLYVNFGFWDAVKTDHEEGYFNKAIEAKVRQLHGQKSLYSTSFYSREEFGQLYNEGGYRQLKTRYDSTGKLNNLYEKCVLKK
;
A
#
# COMPACT_ATOMS: atom_id res chain seq x y z
N LEU A 1 -15.34 14.57 9.57
CA LEU A 1 -15.75 13.26 9.02
C LEU A 1 -15.29 12.12 9.93
N CYS A 2 -13.99 11.85 10.06
CA CYS A 2 -13.48 10.70 10.83
C CYS A 2 -13.89 10.70 12.31
N ARG A 3 -13.96 11.87 12.96
CA ARG A 3 -14.39 12.01 14.36
C ARG A 3 -15.89 11.86 14.55
N GLU A 4 -16.64 12.33 13.59
CA GLU A 4 -18.11 12.37 13.63
C GLU A 4 -18.73 11.04 13.18
N ARG A 5 -17.95 10.17 12.52
CA ARG A 5 -18.41 8.91 11.91
C ARG A 5 -19.65 9.12 11.04
N SER A 6 -19.66 10.21 10.29
CA SER A 6 -20.80 10.64 9.47
C SER A 6 -20.93 9.90 8.15
N VAL A 7 -19.98 9.03 7.82
CA VAL A 7 -19.95 8.22 6.58
C VAL A 7 -19.54 6.80 6.91
N ASP A 8 -19.98 5.84 6.09
CA ASP A 8 -19.64 4.41 6.28
C ASP A 8 -18.24 4.09 5.82
N PHE A 9 -17.73 4.80 4.78
CA PHE A 9 -16.43 4.58 4.19
C PHE A 9 -15.71 5.90 3.96
N ILE A 10 -14.39 5.89 4.15
CA ILE A 10 -13.51 7.02 3.81
C ILE A 10 -12.14 6.50 3.40
N ASP A 11 -11.73 6.87 2.21
CA ASP A 11 -10.36 6.71 1.73
C ASP A 11 -10.02 7.84 0.75
N GLY A 12 -8.88 7.75 0.09
CA GLY A 12 -8.50 8.74 -0.91
C GLY A 12 -7.33 8.29 -1.77
N ALA A 13 -7.02 9.11 -2.74
CA ALA A 13 -5.88 8.91 -3.62
C ALA A 13 -5.16 10.24 -3.90
N MET A 14 -3.84 10.23 -3.73
CA MET A 14 -2.98 11.35 -4.06
C MET A 14 -2.32 11.10 -5.41
N PHE A 15 -2.67 11.88 -6.42
CA PHE A 15 -2.12 11.79 -7.78
C PHE A 15 -0.93 12.73 -7.98
N HIS A 16 -0.91 13.84 -7.23
CA HIS A 16 0.15 14.83 -7.25
C HIS A 16 0.25 15.53 -5.89
N ASP A 17 1.30 16.31 -5.63
CA ASP A 17 1.46 17.07 -4.39
C ASP A 17 0.33 18.07 -4.09
N LYS A 18 -0.37 18.51 -5.13
CA LYS A 18 -1.51 19.43 -5.06
C LYS A 18 -2.84 18.78 -5.49
N GLU A 19 -2.84 17.49 -5.70
CA GLU A 19 -3.99 16.76 -6.23
C GLU A 19 -4.27 15.53 -5.35
N LEU A 20 -5.06 15.76 -4.31
CA LEU A 20 -5.53 14.76 -3.37
C LEU A 20 -7.06 14.72 -3.41
N TYR A 21 -7.61 13.56 -3.64
CA TYR A 21 -9.04 13.30 -3.58
C TYR A 21 -9.35 12.50 -2.33
N ILE A 22 -10.37 12.93 -1.59
CA ILE A 22 -10.97 12.17 -0.48
C ILE A 22 -12.30 11.64 -0.98
N THR A 23 -12.46 10.33 -0.91
CA THR A 23 -13.68 9.63 -1.28
C THR A 23 -14.41 9.24 0.00
N THR A 24 -15.67 9.63 0.11
CA THR A 24 -16.59 9.18 1.16
C THR A 24 -17.64 8.27 0.54
N GLY A 25 -18.09 7.27 1.27
CA GLY A 25 -19.14 6.38 0.81
C GLY A 25 -20.15 6.08 1.91
N GLU A 26 -21.40 5.88 1.49
CA GLU A 26 -22.52 5.53 2.35
C GLU A 26 -23.31 4.39 1.71
N PHE A 27 -23.90 3.53 2.55
CA PHE A 27 -24.86 2.55 2.08
C PHE A 27 -26.19 3.19 1.73
N ILE A 28 -26.74 2.85 0.58
CA ILE A 28 -28.06 3.28 0.12
C ILE A 28 -28.87 2.08 -0.35
N ASP A 29 -30.17 2.15 -0.22
CA ASP A 29 -31.06 1.04 -0.61
C ASP A 29 -31.28 0.93 -2.12
N HIS A 30 -31.17 2.03 -2.85
CA HIS A 30 -31.46 2.09 -4.28
C HIS A 30 -30.60 3.11 -5.01
N ALA A 31 -30.18 2.78 -6.23
CA ALA A 31 -29.54 3.68 -7.16
C ALA A 31 -30.16 3.50 -8.56
N GLU A 32 -30.30 4.60 -9.30
CA GLU A 32 -30.84 4.58 -10.68
C GLU A 32 -29.88 3.92 -11.67
N TRP A 33 -28.60 3.94 -11.38
CA TRP A 33 -27.53 3.34 -12.18
C TRP A 33 -26.36 2.91 -11.29
N VAL A 34 -25.55 2.00 -11.79
CA VAL A 34 -24.30 1.59 -11.13
C VAL A 34 -23.15 1.54 -12.14
N SER A 35 -21.94 1.87 -11.68
CA SER A 35 -20.73 1.76 -12.48
C SER A 35 -20.16 0.35 -12.46
N ASP A 36 -19.54 -0.05 -13.56
CA ASP A 36 -18.82 -1.34 -13.68
C ASP A 36 -17.31 -1.09 -13.84
N TYR A 37 -16.55 -1.42 -12.80
CA TYR A 37 -15.08 -1.39 -12.79
C TYR A 37 -14.46 -2.77 -12.91
N THR A 38 -15.25 -3.76 -13.29
CA THR A 38 -14.80 -5.15 -13.39
C THR A 38 -14.14 -5.49 -14.73
N TYR A 39 -14.16 -4.56 -15.69
CA TYR A 39 -13.59 -4.80 -17.01
C TYR A 39 -12.82 -3.61 -17.61
N ARG A 40 -13.47 -2.76 -18.41
CA ARG A 40 -12.80 -1.70 -19.21
C ARG A 40 -12.44 -0.45 -18.41
N GLN A 41 -13.29 -0.10 -17.47
CA GLN A 41 -13.08 1.06 -16.61
C GLN A 41 -12.26 0.67 -15.38
N MET A 42 -11.56 1.63 -14.82
CA MET A 42 -10.75 1.46 -13.62
C MET A 42 -11.21 2.46 -12.56
N TYR A 43 -11.45 1.95 -11.35
CA TYR A 43 -11.98 2.76 -10.26
C TYR A 43 -11.09 3.97 -9.94
N TYR A 44 -9.77 3.77 -9.77
CA TYR A 44 -8.91 4.89 -9.36
C TYR A 44 -8.87 6.03 -10.39
N GLN A 45 -9.02 5.74 -11.70
CA GLN A 45 -9.08 6.77 -12.73
C GLN A 45 -10.41 7.53 -12.69
N SER A 46 -11.50 6.92 -12.22
CA SER A 46 -12.78 7.60 -12.13
C SER A 46 -12.79 8.67 -11.04
N ILE A 47 -11.97 8.52 -9.99
CA ILE A 47 -11.87 9.46 -8.86
C ILE A 47 -11.54 10.88 -9.33
N GLN A 48 -10.74 11.02 -10.39
CA GLN A 48 -10.36 12.32 -10.95
C GLN A 48 -11.47 12.99 -11.79
N HIS A 49 -12.54 12.26 -12.14
CA HIS A 49 -13.53 12.70 -13.12
C HIS A 49 -14.97 12.63 -12.62
N LYS A 50 -15.23 11.91 -11.54
CA LYS A 50 -16.57 11.73 -10.98
C LYS A 50 -16.65 12.32 -9.58
N GLU A 51 -17.65 13.16 -9.37
CA GLU A 51 -17.98 13.68 -8.03
C GLU A 51 -18.86 12.70 -7.26
N THR A 52 -19.72 11.96 -7.95
CA THR A 52 -20.60 10.94 -7.37
C THR A 52 -20.58 9.68 -8.22
N ASP A 53 -20.58 8.54 -7.57
CA ASP A 53 -20.62 7.23 -8.22
C ASP A 53 -21.44 6.24 -7.38
N TYR A 54 -22.06 5.26 -8.05
CA TYR A 54 -22.84 4.22 -7.41
C TYR A 54 -22.27 2.86 -7.80
N LEU A 55 -22.05 2.02 -6.81
CA LEU A 55 -21.53 0.66 -6.99
C LEU A 55 -22.40 -0.31 -6.18
N THR A 56 -22.50 -1.55 -6.65
CA THR A 56 -22.99 -2.61 -5.76
C THR A 56 -21.99 -2.79 -4.61
N ALA A 57 -22.46 -3.25 -3.44
CA ALA A 57 -21.57 -3.54 -2.32
C ALA A 57 -20.45 -4.53 -2.71
N HIS A 58 -20.77 -5.52 -3.56
CA HIS A 58 -19.80 -6.45 -4.10
C HIS A 58 -18.71 -5.73 -4.92
N ASP A 59 -19.10 -4.91 -5.89
CA ASP A 59 -18.14 -4.24 -6.79
C ASP A 59 -17.32 -3.19 -6.04
N TYR A 60 -17.89 -2.56 -5.02
CA TYR A 60 -17.15 -1.67 -4.12
C TYR A 60 -16.03 -2.40 -3.39
N LEU A 61 -16.29 -3.60 -2.85
CA LEU A 61 -15.27 -4.40 -2.16
C LEU A 61 -14.14 -4.83 -3.11
N TRP A 62 -14.46 -5.11 -4.37
CA TRP A 62 -13.51 -5.58 -5.37
C TRP A 62 -13.02 -4.50 -6.35
N ARG A 63 -13.34 -3.23 -6.11
CA ARG A 63 -13.02 -2.12 -7.02
C ARG A 63 -11.54 -1.96 -7.37
N TRP A 64 -10.65 -2.40 -6.49
CA TRP A 64 -9.21 -2.37 -6.69
C TRP A 64 -8.62 -3.64 -7.33
N ASP A 65 -9.36 -4.73 -7.35
CA ASP A 65 -8.82 -6.03 -7.75
C ASP A 65 -8.48 -6.10 -9.24
N THR A 66 -9.30 -5.50 -10.10
CA THR A 66 -9.12 -5.56 -11.56
C THR A 66 -7.90 -4.80 -12.06
N ASP A 67 -7.42 -3.83 -11.31
CA ASP A 67 -6.20 -3.10 -11.60
C ASP A 67 -5.09 -3.34 -10.57
N TRP A 68 -5.40 -4.13 -9.54
CA TRP A 68 -4.49 -4.50 -8.47
C TRP A 68 -3.77 -3.30 -7.87
N PHE A 69 -4.55 -2.33 -7.37
CA PHE A 69 -4.02 -1.08 -6.85
C PHE A 69 -3.04 -0.45 -7.86
N TRP A 70 -3.52 -0.21 -9.10
CA TRP A 70 -2.76 0.36 -10.24
C TRP A 70 -1.49 -0.38 -10.66
N CYS A 71 -1.11 -1.50 -10.03
CA CYS A 71 0.02 -2.32 -10.46
C CYS A 71 -0.17 -2.91 -11.87
N SER A 72 -1.40 -2.98 -12.37
CA SER A 72 -1.73 -3.38 -13.74
C SER A 72 -1.04 -2.52 -14.82
N LYS A 73 -0.60 -1.30 -14.48
CA LYS A 73 0.18 -0.45 -15.38
C LYS A 73 1.50 -1.10 -15.82
N GLN A 74 2.07 -1.97 -15.00
CA GLN A 74 3.28 -2.72 -15.34
C GLN A 74 3.06 -3.70 -16.50
N PHE A 75 1.79 -4.07 -16.77
CA PHE A 75 1.35 -4.93 -17.87
C PHE A 75 0.68 -4.15 -19.00
N PHE A 76 0.79 -2.83 -19.01
CA PHE A 76 0.11 -1.92 -19.96
C PHE A 76 -1.43 -1.98 -19.90
N LEU A 77 -2.00 -2.51 -18.82
CA LEU A 77 -3.44 -2.69 -18.64
C LEU A 77 -4.16 -1.40 -18.16
N GLN A 78 -3.54 -0.24 -18.36
CA GLN A 78 -4.15 1.07 -18.15
C GLN A 78 -4.97 1.54 -19.36
N TYR A 79 -4.82 0.85 -20.49
CA TYR A 79 -5.54 1.17 -21.72
C TYR A 79 -6.71 0.20 -21.91
N SER A 80 -7.91 0.71 -22.15
CA SER A 80 -9.14 -0.06 -22.35
C SER A 80 -9.00 -1.14 -23.44
N VAL A 81 -8.26 -0.85 -24.52
CA VAL A 81 -7.99 -1.82 -25.60
C VAL A 81 -7.13 -2.97 -25.09
N MET A 82 -6.11 -2.71 -24.28
CA MET A 82 -5.27 -3.77 -23.71
C MET A 82 -6.05 -4.64 -22.74
N ARG A 83 -6.94 -4.05 -21.93
CA ARG A 83 -7.85 -4.80 -21.06
C ARG A 83 -8.80 -5.68 -21.87
N TRP A 84 -9.31 -5.19 -22.96
CA TRP A 84 -10.14 -5.95 -23.87
C TRP A 84 -9.40 -7.17 -24.45
N LEU A 85 -8.16 -7.00 -24.91
CA LEU A 85 -7.32 -8.09 -25.42
C LEU A 85 -6.94 -9.10 -24.32
N TRP A 86 -6.73 -8.63 -23.09
CA TRP A 86 -6.38 -9.47 -21.95
C TRP A 86 -7.56 -10.37 -21.52
N GLY A 87 -8.76 -9.85 -21.64
CA GLY A 87 -10.01 -10.52 -21.28
C GLY A 87 -10.43 -10.33 -19.82
N LYS A 88 -11.74 -10.18 -19.60
CA LYS A 88 -12.34 -9.86 -18.29
C LYS A 88 -11.89 -10.83 -17.19
N ASP A 89 -11.93 -12.12 -17.44
CA ASP A 89 -11.68 -13.19 -16.45
C ASP A 89 -10.23 -13.22 -15.94
N ARG A 90 -9.32 -12.52 -16.62
CA ARG A 90 -7.89 -12.44 -16.24
C ARG A 90 -7.53 -11.14 -15.52
N LEU A 91 -8.45 -10.19 -15.43
CA LEU A 91 -8.27 -8.93 -14.75
C LEU A 91 -8.54 -9.09 -13.26
N ASN A 92 -7.62 -9.70 -12.55
CA ASN A 92 -7.72 -9.90 -11.11
C ASN A 92 -6.32 -10.13 -10.48
N SER A 93 -6.21 -9.85 -9.20
CA SER A 93 -4.97 -9.98 -8.44
C SER A 93 -4.36 -11.39 -8.48
N THR A 94 -5.19 -12.43 -8.50
CA THR A 94 -4.76 -13.82 -8.61
C THR A 94 -3.98 -14.08 -9.90
N THR A 95 -4.47 -13.57 -11.03
CA THR A 95 -3.81 -13.70 -12.34
C THR A 95 -2.52 -12.90 -12.36
N TYR A 96 -2.53 -11.66 -11.88
CA TYR A 96 -1.33 -10.82 -11.80
C TYR A 96 -0.23 -11.47 -10.96
N TRP A 97 -0.58 -12.07 -9.83
CA TRP A 97 0.35 -12.84 -8.99
C TRP A 97 0.97 -14.02 -9.72
N LYS A 98 0.20 -14.77 -10.50
CA LYS A 98 0.72 -15.89 -11.31
C LYS A 98 1.72 -15.40 -12.34
N VAL A 99 1.39 -14.33 -13.06
CA VAL A 99 2.27 -13.70 -14.06
C VAL A 99 3.54 -13.17 -13.42
N LEU A 100 3.42 -12.47 -12.29
CA LEU A 100 4.57 -11.93 -11.56
C LEU A 100 5.47 -13.05 -11.01
N LYS A 101 4.88 -14.13 -10.50
CA LYS A 101 5.64 -15.29 -10.04
C LYS A 101 6.41 -15.94 -11.19
N TRP A 102 5.76 -16.15 -12.33
CA TRP A 102 6.42 -16.65 -13.54
C TRP A 102 7.57 -15.73 -13.97
N PHE A 103 7.34 -14.43 -14.02
CA PHE A 103 8.34 -13.43 -14.36
C PHE A 103 9.56 -13.49 -13.44
N ARG A 104 9.36 -13.62 -12.13
CA ARG A 104 10.44 -13.73 -11.14
C ARG A 104 11.30 -15.00 -11.32
N HIS A 105 10.76 -16.07 -11.90
CA HIS A 105 11.49 -17.31 -12.18
C HIS A 105 12.12 -17.33 -13.57
N SER A 106 11.72 -16.46 -14.47
CA SER A 106 12.22 -16.40 -15.85
C SER A 106 13.41 -15.44 -15.97
N ARG A 107 14.64 -15.98 -16.00
CA ARG A 107 15.85 -15.18 -16.20
C ARG A 107 15.82 -14.38 -17.51
N ALA A 108 15.27 -14.96 -18.59
CA ALA A 108 15.15 -14.29 -19.88
C ALA A 108 14.21 -13.10 -19.80
N ALA A 109 13.02 -13.25 -19.18
CA ALA A 109 12.06 -12.15 -19.00
C ALA A 109 12.64 -11.02 -18.14
N GLN A 110 13.37 -11.36 -17.07
CA GLN A 110 14.06 -10.38 -16.23
C GLN A 110 15.15 -9.62 -16.99
N TRP A 111 15.94 -10.33 -17.81
CA TRP A 111 16.97 -9.72 -18.63
C TRP A 111 16.38 -8.73 -19.65
N VAL A 112 15.34 -9.14 -20.38
CA VAL A 112 14.61 -8.27 -21.32
C VAL A 112 14.04 -7.04 -20.61
N ALA A 113 13.36 -7.23 -19.48
CA ALA A 113 12.80 -6.12 -18.71
C ALA A 113 13.87 -5.15 -18.22
N ARG A 114 15.02 -5.67 -17.73
CA ARG A 114 16.15 -4.87 -17.28
C ARG A 114 16.78 -4.06 -18.42
N THR A 115 16.85 -4.65 -19.62
CA THR A 115 17.38 -3.96 -20.81
C THR A 115 16.46 -2.83 -21.26
N ILE A 116 15.12 -3.04 -21.20
CA ILE A 116 14.14 -2.05 -21.66
C ILE A 116 13.91 -0.97 -20.60
N ARG A 117 13.75 -1.34 -19.33
CA ARG A 117 13.33 -0.43 -18.25
C ARG A 117 14.48 0.13 -17.42
N GLY A 118 15.67 -0.45 -17.56
CA GLY A 118 16.81 -0.15 -16.70
C GLY A 118 16.69 -0.81 -15.33
N ARG A 119 17.59 -0.41 -14.44
CA ARG A 119 17.55 -0.85 -13.04
C ARG A 119 16.40 -0.15 -12.31
N GLN A 120 15.61 -0.90 -11.56
CA GLN A 120 14.49 -0.38 -10.78
C GLN A 120 14.54 -0.93 -9.36
N GLU A 121 14.11 -0.11 -8.42
CA GLU A 121 13.86 -0.50 -7.04
C GLU A 121 12.34 -0.60 -6.81
N ALA A 122 11.88 -1.74 -6.28
CA ALA A 122 10.49 -1.89 -5.88
C ALA A 122 10.23 -1.08 -4.61
N VAL A 123 9.27 -0.17 -4.68
CA VAL A 123 8.82 0.67 -3.57
C VAL A 123 7.38 0.28 -3.25
N ILE A 124 7.23 -0.62 -2.29
CA ILE A 124 5.95 -1.23 -1.90
C ILE A 124 5.85 -1.18 -0.39
N GLN A 125 5.05 -0.26 0.14
CA GLN A 125 4.89 -0.08 1.59
C GLN A 125 3.51 0.51 1.90
N ASP A 126 3.09 0.27 3.14
CA ASP A 126 2.08 1.08 3.85
C ASP A 126 2.74 1.69 5.07
N VAL A 127 2.54 2.98 5.25
CA VAL A 127 3.10 3.73 6.37
C VAL A 127 2.03 4.62 7.01
N GLU A 128 1.93 4.55 8.32
CA GLU A 128 0.97 5.35 9.10
C GLU A 128 1.70 6.57 9.67
N ILE A 129 1.31 7.73 9.21
CA ILE A 129 1.89 9.02 9.63
C ILE A 129 0.86 9.78 10.50
N PRO A 130 1.25 10.30 11.67
CA PRO A 130 0.39 11.19 12.43
C PRO A 130 -0.16 12.31 11.56
N ILE A 131 -1.48 12.61 11.69
CA ILE A 131 -2.18 13.54 10.78
C ILE A 131 -1.51 14.91 10.70
N GLU A 132 -0.93 15.39 11.78
CA GLU A 132 -0.23 16.67 11.83
C GLU A 132 1.04 16.71 10.97
N HIS A 133 1.62 15.53 10.66
CA HIS A 133 2.81 15.37 9.83
C HIS A 133 2.51 14.80 8.43
N ALA A 134 1.24 14.52 8.13
CA ALA A 134 0.86 13.96 6.84
C ALA A 134 1.23 14.86 5.65
N PRO A 135 1.09 16.21 5.70
CA PRO A 135 1.56 17.09 4.64
C PRO A 135 3.06 17.01 4.39
N ASP A 136 3.88 16.93 5.45
CA ASP A 136 5.33 16.84 5.35
C ASP A 136 5.77 15.53 4.69
N PHE A 137 5.08 14.43 5.02
CA PHE A 137 5.33 13.15 4.36
C PHE A 137 4.91 13.17 2.89
N ALA A 138 3.73 13.70 2.57
CA ALA A 138 3.24 13.80 1.20
C ALA A 138 4.20 14.62 0.32
N GLN A 139 4.68 15.76 0.80
CA GLN A 139 5.64 16.60 0.09
C GLN A 139 6.98 15.88 -0.13
N PHE A 140 7.53 15.25 0.92
CA PHE A 140 8.74 14.44 0.81
C PHE A 140 8.56 13.33 -0.22
N PHE A 141 7.48 12.56 -0.10
CA PHE A 141 7.24 11.40 -0.95
C PHE A 141 7.11 11.80 -2.42
N HIS A 142 6.36 12.86 -2.69
CA HIS A 142 6.21 13.36 -4.05
C HIS A 142 7.55 13.82 -4.65
N LYS A 143 8.34 14.57 -3.88
CA LYS A 143 9.60 15.16 -4.35
C LYS A 143 10.72 14.14 -4.52
N GLU A 144 10.88 13.23 -3.56
CA GLU A 144 12.06 12.35 -3.49
C GLU A 144 11.78 10.95 -4.08
N ILE A 145 10.52 10.48 -4.06
CA ILE A 145 10.14 9.13 -4.48
C ILE A 145 9.38 9.16 -5.81
N GLY A 146 8.37 10.04 -5.93
CA GLY A 146 7.64 10.30 -7.16
C GLY A 146 6.69 9.19 -7.63
N VAL A 147 6.45 8.15 -6.83
CA VAL A 147 5.45 7.11 -7.12
C VAL A 147 4.05 7.68 -7.02
N LYS A 148 3.20 7.35 -7.98
CA LYS A 148 1.81 7.81 -8.04
C LYS A 148 0.91 6.85 -8.82
N PRO A 149 -0.39 6.80 -8.47
CA PRO A 149 -0.99 7.45 -7.30
C PRO A 149 -0.52 6.82 -5.97
N VAL A 150 -0.84 7.49 -4.86
CA VAL A 150 -0.66 6.97 -3.49
C VAL A 150 -2.05 6.83 -2.87
N TRP A 151 -2.37 5.67 -2.34
CA TRP A 151 -3.59 5.47 -1.57
C TRP A 151 -3.45 6.11 -0.20
N VAL A 152 -4.49 6.77 0.27
CA VAL A 152 -4.53 7.37 1.60
C VAL A 152 -5.81 6.98 2.31
N CYS A 153 -5.70 6.59 3.59
CA CYS A 153 -6.88 6.39 4.41
C CYS A 153 -6.61 6.77 5.88
N PRO A 154 -7.64 7.27 6.60
CA PRO A 154 -7.51 7.56 8.01
C PRO A 154 -7.47 6.28 8.83
N VAL A 155 -6.58 6.22 9.80
CA VAL A 155 -6.41 5.08 10.70
C VAL A 155 -6.32 5.56 12.15
N THR A 156 -6.97 4.85 13.05
CA THR A 156 -6.87 5.08 14.50
C THR A 156 -6.89 3.75 15.24
N ALA A 157 -6.37 3.74 16.47
CA ALA A 157 -6.49 2.56 17.32
C ALA A 157 -7.96 2.20 17.54
N TYR A 158 -8.34 0.96 17.24
CA TYR A 158 -9.73 0.48 17.39
C TYR A 158 -10.24 0.65 18.82
N ASN A 159 -9.45 0.24 19.78
CA ASN A 159 -9.74 0.46 21.19
C ASN A 159 -8.65 1.34 21.81
N PRO A 160 -8.94 2.62 22.11
CA PRO A 160 -7.95 3.53 22.66
C PRO A 160 -7.51 3.19 24.10
N SER A 161 -8.24 2.31 24.79
CA SER A 161 -7.86 1.80 26.11
C SER A 161 -6.95 0.57 26.04
N ALA A 162 -6.76 -0.02 24.86
CA ALA A 162 -5.87 -1.16 24.67
C ALA A 162 -4.47 -0.73 24.22
N SER A 163 -3.45 -1.45 24.66
CA SER A 163 -2.08 -1.27 24.18
C SER A 163 -1.77 -2.25 23.05
N TYR A 164 -1.38 -1.72 21.89
CA TYR A 164 -0.94 -2.47 20.73
C TYR A 164 0.59 -2.46 20.66
N SER A 165 1.23 -3.15 21.58
CA SER A 165 2.65 -3.00 21.87
C SER A 165 3.62 -3.36 20.73
N LEU A 166 3.20 -4.19 19.76
CA LEU A 166 4.04 -4.57 18.62
C LEU A 166 3.86 -3.66 17.40
N TYR A 167 2.78 -2.89 17.37
CA TYR A 167 2.50 -1.88 16.36
C TYR A 167 1.88 -0.67 17.06
N SER A 168 2.75 0.17 17.58
CA SER A 168 2.33 1.20 18.52
C SER A 168 1.61 2.35 17.80
N MET A 169 0.35 2.55 18.16
CA MET A 169 -0.44 3.72 17.78
C MET A 169 -0.89 4.44 19.06
N ALA A 170 -0.67 5.74 19.12
CA ALA A 170 -1.08 6.52 20.29
C ALA A 170 -2.60 6.54 20.43
N PRO A 171 -3.14 6.35 21.65
CA PRO A 171 -4.57 6.44 21.90
C PRO A 171 -5.15 7.79 21.41
N HIS A 172 -6.36 7.75 20.85
CA HIS A 172 -7.10 8.94 20.38
C HIS A 172 -6.38 9.77 19.30
N LYS A 173 -5.25 9.27 18.75
CA LYS A 173 -4.53 9.94 17.68
C LYS A 173 -5.00 9.43 16.32
N LEU A 174 -5.20 10.37 15.39
CA LEU A 174 -5.50 10.05 14.00
C LEU A 174 -4.18 9.98 13.22
N TYR A 175 -4.05 8.93 12.43
CA TYR A 175 -2.97 8.73 11.48
C TYR A 175 -3.55 8.72 10.07
N VAL A 176 -2.71 9.04 9.10
CA VAL A 176 -2.99 8.80 7.69
C VAL A 176 -2.09 7.66 7.22
N ASN A 177 -2.69 6.59 6.75
CA ASN A 177 -1.98 5.55 6.03
C ASN A 177 -1.69 6.01 4.60
N PHE A 178 -0.44 5.92 4.19
CA PHE A 178 0.01 6.11 2.82
C PHE A 178 0.42 4.75 2.26
N GLY A 179 -0.36 4.25 1.31
CA GLY A 179 -0.12 2.99 0.61
C GLY A 179 0.37 3.24 -0.81
N PHE A 180 1.49 2.61 -1.18
CA PHE A 180 2.09 2.79 -2.50
C PHE A 180 2.75 1.51 -2.99
N TRP A 181 2.51 1.19 -4.27
CA TRP A 181 2.95 -0.06 -4.91
C TRP A 181 3.47 0.22 -6.31
N ASP A 182 4.78 0.38 -6.46
CA ASP A 182 5.42 0.59 -7.75
C ASP A 182 6.91 0.23 -7.73
N ALA A 183 7.59 0.51 -8.84
CA ALA A 183 9.02 0.42 -8.97
C ALA A 183 9.59 1.75 -9.52
N VAL A 184 10.62 2.27 -8.84
CA VAL A 184 11.30 3.52 -9.20
C VAL A 184 12.58 3.20 -9.94
N LYS A 185 12.82 3.85 -11.08
CA LYS A 185 14.08 3.74 -11.81
C LYS A 185 15.21 4.35 -10.98
N THR A 186 16.34 3.66 -10.86
CA THR A 186 17.43 4.08 -9.99
C THR A 186 18.78 3.58 -10.45
N ASP A 187 19.80 4.40 -10.21
CA ASP A 187 21.22 4.01 -10.29
C ASP A 187 21.86 3.89 -8.89
N HIS A 188 21.08 4.18 -7.83
CA HIS A 188 21.51 4.06 -6.43
C HIS A 188 21.66 2.59 -5.99
N GLU A 189 22.26 2.37 -4.83
CA GLU A 189 22.34 1.04 -4.20
C GLU A 189 20.96 0.45 -3.87
N GLU A 190 20.94 -0.85 -3.59
CA GLU A 190 19.69 -1.55 -3.23
C GLU A 190 19.07 -0.97 -1.96
N GLY A 191 17.78 -0.68 -2.01
CA GLY A 191 17.01 -0.18 -0.88
C GLY A 191 17.16 1.32 -0.64
N TYR A 192 17.75 2.08 -1.54
CA TYR A 192 17.94 3.53 -1.36
C TYR A 192 16.64 4.27 -1.05
N PHE A 193 15.61 4.11 -1.89
CA PHE A 193 14.34 4.77 -1.69
C PHE A 193 13.57 4.22 -0.49
N ASN A 194 13.61 2.90 -0.28
CA ASN A 194 12.96 2.28 0.87
C ASN A 194 13.59 2.74 2.19
N LYS A 195 14.92 2.83 2.28
CA LYS A 195 15.62 3.38 3.45
C LYS A 195 15.29 4.86 3.70
N ALA A 196 15.20 5.66 2.63
CA ALA A 196 14.81 7.07 2.73
C ALA A 196 13.38 7.23 3.29
N ILE A 197 12.44 6.40 2.83
CA ILE A 197 11.07 6.36 3.35
C ILE A 197 11.07 5.95 4.83
N GLU A 198 11.76 4.86 5.19
CA GLU A 198 11.84 4.38 6.58
C GLU A 198 12.42 5.44 7.52
N ALA A 199 13.48 6.15 7.08
CA ALA A 199 14.06 7.26 7.83
C ALA A 199 13.07 8.42 8.01
N LYS A 200 12.32 8.77 6.95
CA LYS A 200 11.32 9.85 7.01
C LYS A 200 10.14 9.48 7.90
N VAL A 201 9.64 8.24 7.81
CA VAL A 201 8.58 7.72 8.68
C VAL A 201 8.99 7.84 10.15
N ARG A 202 10.19 7.40 10.50
CA ARG A 202 10.72 7.54 11.86
C ARG A 202 10.85 9.00 12.30
N GLN A 203 11.36 9.88 11.43
CA GLN A 203 11.47 11.31 11.70
C GLN A 203 10.12 11.94 12.06
N LEU A 204 9.06 11.49 11.41
CA LEU A 204 7.70 11.99 11.59
C LEU A 204 6.89 11.21 12.65
N HIS A 205 7.55 10.36 13.45
CA HIS A 205 6.90 9.52 14.47
C HIS A 205 5.80 8.60 13.90
N GLY A 206 5.97 8.20 12.66
CA GLY A 206 5.09 7.25 11.99
C GLY A 206 5.49 5.80 12.25
N GLN A 207 4.73 4.88 11.65
CA GLN A 207 4.96 3.44 11.72
C GLN A 207 4.88 2.85 10.31
N LYS A 208 5.60 1.75 10.07
CA LYS A 208 5.57 1.04 8.78
C LYS A 208 5.00 -0.36 8.97
N SER A 209 4.10 -0.77 8.09
CA SER A 209 3.60 -2.14 8.00
C SER A 209 4.68 -3.11 7.52
N LEU A 210 4.78 -4.30 8.15
CA LEU A 210 5.87 -5.26 7.93
C LEU A 210 5.58 -6.32 6.85
N TYR A 211 4.65 -6.09 5.93
CA TYR A 211 4.36 -7.05 4.86
C TYR A 211 5.33 -6.98 3.69
N SER A 212 6.10 -5.90 3.57
CA SER A 212 7.11 -5.69 2.52
C SER A 212 8.53 -5.72 3.07
N THR A 213 9.52 -5.64 2.18
CA THR A 213 10.94 -5.59 2.57
C THR A 213 11.22 -4.40 3.47
N SER A 214 11.96 -4.63 4.55
CA SER A 214 12.45 -3.61 5.47
C SER A 214 13.97 -3.57 5.47
N PHE A 215 14.54 -2.40 5.75
CA PHE A 215 15.99 -2.14 5.71
C PHE A 215 16.54 -1.62 7.06
N TYR A 216 15.75 -1.70 8.11
CA TYR A 216 16.17 -1.28 9.46
C TYR A 216 17.36 -2.09 9.96
N SER A 217 18.23 -1.46 10.75
CA SER A 217 19.18 -2.20 11.58
C SER A 217 18.47 -3.06 12.62
N ARG A 218 19.15 -4.04 13.19
CA ARG A 218 18.59 -4.89 14.25
C ARG A 218 18.10 -4.07 15.45
N GLU A 219 18.89 -3.08 15.82
CA GLU A 219 18.59 -2.22 16.95
C GLU A 219 17.36 -1.35 16.69
N GLU A 220 17.32 -0.66 15.55
CA GLU A 220 16.17 0.18 15.14
C GLU A 220 14.89 -0.64 15.07
N PHE A 221 14.96 -1.81 14.44
CA PHE A 221 13.81 -2.72 14.34
C PHE A 221 13.29 -3.12 15.73
N GLY A 222 14.20 -3.47 16.64
CA GLY A 222 13.85 -3.85 18.00
C GLY A 222 13.19 -2.73 18.80
N GLN A 223 13.63 -1.49 18.59
CA GLN A 223 13.01 -0.31 19.20
C GLN A 223 11.62 -0.02 18.63
N LEU A 224 11.47 -0.03 17.30
CA LEU A 224 10.22 0.29 16.61
C LEU A 224 9.11 -0.74 16.86
N TYR A 225 9.47 -2.02 16.92
CA TYR A 225 8.51 -3.14 17.00
C TYR A 225 8.57 -3.89 18.34
N ASN A 226 9.05 -3.22 19.40
CA ASN A 226 9.07 -3.75 20.77
C ASN A 226 9.65 -5.16 20.88
N GLU A 227 10.95 -5.30 20.63
CA GLU A 227 11.63 -6.61 20.68
C GLU A 227 11.41 -7.34 22.01
N GLY A 228 11.34 -6.62 23.13
CA GLY A 228 11.11 -7.20 24.45
C GLY A 228 9.77 -7.92 24.56
N GLY A 229 8.69 -7.23 24.17
CA GLY A 229 7.34 -7.80 24.12
C GLY A 229 7.22 -8.93 23.09
N TYR A 230 7.82 -8.74 21.92
CA TYR A 230 7.88 -9.77 20.88
C TYR A 230 8.59 -11.03 21.37
N ARG A 231 9.72 -10.92 22.07
CA ARG A 231 10.48 -12.05 22.62
C ARG A 231 9.66 -12.86 23.63
N GLN A 232 8.89 -12.20 24.49
CA GLN A 232 7.99 -12.88 25.43
C GLN A 232 6.93 -13.71 24.68
N LEU A 233 6.30 -13.14 23.66
CA LEU A 233 5.33 -13.86 22.82
C LEU A 233 5.99 -15.01 22.07
N LYS A 234 7.16 -14.79 21.50
CA LYS A 234 7.92 -15.81 20.77
C LYS A 234 8.24 -17.01 21.69
N THR A 235 8.72 -16.77 22.90
CA THR A 235 8.99 -17.83 23.87
C THR A 235 7.73 -18.60 24.25
N ARG A 236 6.59 -17.92 24.38
CA ARG A 236 5.32 -18.53 24.74
C ARG A 236 4.72 -19.39 23.63
N TYR A 237 4.75 -18.91 22.39
CA TYR A 237 4.03 -19.52 21.26
C TYR A 237 4.92 -20.34 20.31
N ASP A 238 6.23 -20.17 20.38
CA ASP A 238 7.22 -20.94 19.61
C ASP A 238 8.39 -21.35 20.51
N SER A 239 8.07 -22.06 21.59
CA SER A 239 9.04 -22.52 22.59
C SER A 239 10.15 -23.40 22.04
N THR A 240 9.90 -24.05 20.89
CA THR A 240 10.88 -24.92 20.21
C THR A 240 11.71 -24.18 19.15
N GLY A 241 11.45 -22.89 18.91
CA GLY A 241 12.20 -22.05 17.98
C GLY A 241 12.12 -22.47 16.51
N LYS A 242 11.01 -23.10 16.09
CA LYS A 242 10.83 -23.60 14.71
C LYS A 242 10.55 -22.50 13.68
N LEU A 243 10.02 -21.36 14.11
CA LEU A 243 9.71 -20.25 13.24
C LEU A 243 10.83 -19.21 13.26
N ASN A 244 11.13 -18.61 12.12
CA ASN A 244 12.04 -17.46 12.06
C ASN A 244 11.48 -16.31 12.91
N ASN A 245 12.34 -15.50 13.50
CA ASN A 245 11.88 -14.31 14.19
C ASN A 245 11.47 -13.22 13.19
N LEU A 246 10.75 -12.21 13.68
CA LEU A 246 10.18 -11.17 12.82
C LEU A 246 11.25 -10.38 12.05
N TYR A 247 12.40 -10.09 12.68
CA TYR A 247 13.53 -9.43 12.01
C TYR A 247 14.13 -10.29 10.89
N GLU A 248 14.34 -11.58 11.16
CA GLU A 248 14.85 -12.52 10.15
C GLU A 248 13.93 -12.60 8.95
N LYS A 249 12.62 -12.64 9.18
CA LYS A 249 11.61 -12.69 8.12
C LYS A 249 11.53 -11.37 7.32
N CYS A 250 11.42 -10.23 8.00
CA CYS A 250 11.09 -8.95 7.34
C CYS A 250 12.32 -8.23 6.79
N VAL A 251 13.48 -8.38 7.43
CA VAL A 251 14.71 -7.70 7.04
C VAL A 251 15.69 -8.64 6.34
N LEU A 252 15.99 -9.80 6.96
CA LEU A 252 16.99 -10.73 6.43
C LEU A 252 16.43 -11.68 5.35
N LYS A 253 15.12 -11.73 5.15
CA LYS A 253 14.42 -12.57 4.13
C LYS A 253 14.75 -14.07 4.27
N LYS A 254 14.87 -14.54 5.51
CA LYS A 254 15.15 -15.95 5.85
C LYS A 254 13.88 -16.77 5.97
#